data_3cc62f31110e119d15d26aa89728afb4
#
_entry.id   3cc62f31110e119d15d26aa89728afb4
#
_cell.length_a   1.000
_cell.length_b   1.000
_cell.length_c   1.000
_cell.angle_alpha   90.00
_cell.angle_beta   90.00
_cell.angle_gamma   90.00
#
_symmetry.space_group_name_H-M   'P 1'
#
loop_
_entity.id
_entity.type
_entity.pdbx_description
1 polymer ?
#
loop_
_entity_poly.entity_id
_entity_poly.type
_entity_poly.pdbx_seq_one_letter_code
_entity_poly.pdbx_strand_id
1 'polypeptide(L)'
;MVMNDRKKRKQEGKMRIINRKVFGLLGAMVITLSAGAQDVYTDVLKEVEEGSTMLRALHEQMIARRAGNHVGLTPSDPEVEFGYLWSRPAAGGNRKDVSLTQQFDFPTAYVERSRLAGVQDQTHHLDYLQQRQQILLQAKQTCVELIYQNALHRLYSQQTEWARQTADACRSMLDQGETNRLDYNKAILNLTEMESQTRETDVTRRQLAVSLSALAGGRQIALDTCDYPALPALPEDFDRWYTQNAASNPV
;
A
#
# COMPACT_ATOMS: atom_id res chain seq x y z
N MET A 1 30.96 -21.17 -65.14
CA MET A 1 31.46 -21.34 -63.77
C MET A 1 31.02 -20.20 -62.84
N VAL A 2 30.26 -19.20 -63.25
CA VAL A 2 29.88 -18.00 -62.49
C VAL A 2 28.43 -18.11 -61.88
N MET A 3 27.64 -19.05 -62.33
CA MET A 3 26.23 -19.17 -61.93
C MET A 3 25.97 -19.98 -60.64
N ASN A 4 26.99 -20.72 -60.18
CA ASN A 4 26.86 -21.57 -58.99
C ASN A 4 27.20 -20.82 -57.67
N ASP A 5 28.02 -19.77 -57.76
CA ASP A 5 28.43 -18.96 -56.59
C ASP A 5 27.34 -18.01 -56.10
N ARG A 6 26.43 -17.55 -56.96
CA ARG A 6 25.32 -16.68 -56.57
C ARG A 6 24.22 -17.42 -55.78
N LYS A 7 24.02 -18.72 -56.07
CA LYS A 7 23.09 -19.55 -55.33
C LYS A 7 23.58 -19.90 -53.90
N LYS A 8 24.90 -20.14 -53.76
CA LYS A 8 25.53 -20.44 -52.47
C LYS A 8 25.46 -19.22 -51.51
N ARG A 9 25.79 -18.03 -52.01
CA ARG A 9 25.71 -16.79 -51.22
C ARG A 9 24.28 -16.40 -50.80
N LYS A 10 23.26 -16.75 -51.59
CA LYS A 10 21.84 -16.54 -51.22
C LYS A 10 21.34 -17.52 -50.18
N GLN A 11 21.85 -18.76 -50.14
CA GLN A 11 21.52 -19.73 -49.09
C GLN A 11 22.23 -19.41 -47.77
N GLU A 12 23.50 -18.99 -47.80
CA GLU A 12 24.21 -18.59 -46.57
C GLU A 12 23.63 -17.31 -45.94
N GLY A 13 23.18 -16.36 -46.76
CA GLY A 13 22.46 -15.17 -46.26
C GLY A 13 21.10 -15.47 -45.61
N LYS A 14 20.34 -16.45 -46.16
CA LYS A 14 19.07 -16.91 -45.58
C LYS A 14 19.28 -17.67 -44.27
N MET A 15 20.31 -18.48 -44.15
CA MET A 15 20.63 -19.25 -42.95
C MET A 15 21.11 -18.36 -41.81
N ARG A 16 21.88 -17.30 -42.11
CA ARG A 16 22.30 -16.29 -41.11
C ARG A 16 21.12 -15.44 -40.56
N ILE A 17 20.12 -15.16 -41.38
CA ILE A 17 18.96 -14.38 -41.00
C ILE A 17 17.99 -15.23 -40.13
N ILE A 18 17.89 -16.52 -40.43
CA ILE A 18 17.06 -17.47 -39.63
C ILE A 18 17.69 -17.69 -38.26
N ASN A 19 19.02 -17.87 -38.18
CA ASN A 19 19.71 -18.01 -36.88
C ASN A 19 19.65 -16.75 -36.03
N ARG A 20 19.66 -15.53 -36.58
CA ARG A 20 19.51 -14.29 -35.83
C ARG A 20 18.08 -14.08 -35.32
N LYS A 21 17.06 -14.54 -36.04
CA LYS A 21 15.66 -14.45 -35.59
C LYS A 21 15.30 -15.52 -34.55
N VAL A 22 15.89 -16.71 -34.67
CA VAL A 22 15.69 -17.81 -33.70
C VAL A 22 16.44 -17.51 -32.38
N PHE A 23 17.64 -16.91 -32.44
CA PHE A 23 18.36 -16.48 -31.22
C PHE A 23 17.70 -15.28 -30.54
N GLY A 24 17.06 -14.38 -31.29
CA GLY A 24 16.27 -13.28 -30.74
C GLY A 24 14.95 -13.76 -30.06
N LEU A 25 14.35 -14.87 -30.52
CA LEU A 25 13.12 -15.43 -29.94
C LEU A 25 13.41 -16.27 -28.70
N LEU A 26 14.57 -16.93 -28.61
CA LEU A 26 14.99 -17.67 -27.40
C LEU A 26 15.48 -16.73 -26.29
N GLY A 27 16.05 -15.56 -26.63
CA GLY A 27 16.44 -14.54 -25.65
C GLY A 27 15.25 -13.79 -25.02
N ALA A 28 14.10 -13.70 -25.73
CA ALA A 28 12.91 -13.05 -25.23
C ALA A 28 12.05 -13.94 -24.28
N MET A 29 12.28 -15.26 -24.27
CA MET A 29 11.47 -16.21 -23.50
C MET A 29 12.01 -16.48 -22.10
N VAL A 30 13.19 -16.00 -21.74
CA VAL A 30 13.81 -16.20 -20.42
C VAL A 30 13.51 -15.05 -19.44
N ILE A 31 12.98 -13.92 -19.92
CA ILE A 31 12.72 -12.73 -19.06
C ILE A 31 11.29 -12.73 -18.46
N THR A 32 10.42 -13.65 -18.85
CA THR A 32 8.99 -13.60 -18.45
C THR A 32 8.62 -14.39 -17.19
N LEU A 33 9.55 -15.04 -16.50
CA LEU A 33 9.23 -15.87 -15.32
C LEU A 33 9.39 -15.18 -13.96
N SER A 34 9.92 -13.95 -13.92
CA SER A 34 10.01 -13.19 -12.66
C SER A 34 9.02 -12.03 -12.54
N ALA A 35 8.19 -11.78 -13.54
CA ALA A 35 7.25 -10.67 -13.56
C ALA A 35 6.02 -10.92 -12.66
N GLY A 36 5.57 -12.16 -12.51
CA GLY A 36 4.28 -12.44 -11.90
C GLY A 36 4.15 -12.09 -10.41
N ALA A 37 5.18 -12.28 -9.60
CA ALA A 37 5.11 -11.98 -8.16
C ALA A 37 5.24 -10.49 -7.87
N GLN A 38 6.00 -9.76 -8.68
CA GLN A 38 6.16 -8.32 -8.53
C GLN A 38 4.91 -7.57 -8.98
N ASP A 39 4.22 -8.07 -10.00
CA ASP A 39 2.96 -7.50 -10.49
C ASP A 39 1.85 -7.63 -9.43
N VAL A 40 1.66 -8.82 -8.85
CA VAL A 40 0.62 -9.06 -7.81
C VAL A 40 0.83 -8.18 -6.57
N TYR A 41 2.08 -8.07 -6.10
CA TYR A 41 2.40 -7.22 -4.95
C TYR A 41 2.14 -5.73 -5.25
N THR A 42 2.52 -5.27 -6.43
CA THR A 42 2.33 -3.88 -6.88
C THR A 42 0.84 -3.58 -7.05
N ASP A 43 0.07 -4.52 -7.61
CA ASP A 43 -1.37 -4.39 -7.79
C ASP A 43 -2.10 -4.29 -6.45
N VAL A 44 -1.71 -5.11 -5.44
CA VAL A 44 -2.27 -5.02 -4.09
C VAL A 44 -2.02 -3.65 -3.46
N LEU A 45 -0.80 -3.10 -3.59
CA LEU A 45 -0.49 -1.78 -3.05
C LEU A 45 -1.30 -0.67 -3.73
N LYS A 46 -1.50 -0.79 -5.04
CA LYS A 46 -2.35 0.14 -5.80
C LYS A 46 -3.80 0.02 -5.36
N GLU A 47 -4.31 -1.18 -5.14
CA GLU A 47 -5.66 -1.41 -4.61
C GLU A 47 -5.85 -0.80 -3.21
N VAL A 48 -4.84 -0.90 -2.34
CA VAL A 48 -4.83 -0.23 -1.03
C VAL A 48 -4.84 1.29 -1.21
N GLU A 49 -4.02 1.84 -2.10
CA GLU A 49 -3.94 3.27 -2.33
C GLU A 49 -5.27 3.85 -2.87
N GLU A 50 -5.89 3.18 -3.81
CA GLU A 50 -7.15 3.61 -4.43
C GLU A 50 -8.37 3.33 -3.54
N GLY A 51 -8.32 2.24 -2.77
CA GLY A 51 -9.44 1.76 -1.95
C GLY A 51 -9.51 2.34 -0.55
N SER A 52 -8.39 2.77 0.02
CA SER A 52 -8.30 3.15 1.42
C SER A 52 -9.20 4.34 1.78
N THR A 53 -10.18 4.08 2.65
CA THR A 53 -11.05 5.13 3.21
C THR A 53 -10.27 6.07 4.11
N MET A 54 -9.21 5.57 4.78
CA MET A 54 -8.33 6.38 5.62
C MET A 54 -7.54 7.38 4.80
N LEU A 55 -6.95 6.98 3.66
CA LEU A 55 -6.24 7.89 2.76
C LEU A 55 -7.17 8.98 2.21
N ARG A 56 -8.41 8.62 1.85
CA ARG A 56 -9.42 9.61 1.45
C ARG A 56 -9.75 10.58 2.57
N ALA A 57 -9.98 10.09 3.78
CA ALA A 57 -10.27 10.95 4.94
C ALA A 57 -9.10 11.91 5.24
N LEU A 58 -7.86 11.46 5.17
CA LEU A 58 -6.68 12.30 5.35
C LEU A 58 -6.55 13.37 4.26
N HIS A 59 -6.86 13.02 3.02
CA HIS A 59 -6.86 13.98 1.91
C HIS A 59 -7.92 15.07 2.10
N GLU A 60 -9.16 14.70 2.43
CA GLU A 60 -10.23 15.65 2.71
C GLU A 60 -9.91 16.53 3.95
N GLN A 61 -9.29 15.94 4.97
CA GLN A 61 -8.84 16.68 6.14
C GLN A 61 -7.77 17.73 5.77
N MET A 62 -6.81 17.37 4.90
CA MET A 62 -5.82 18.32 4.40
C MET A 62 -6.51 19.49 3.65
N ILE A 63 -7.46 19.18 2.76
CA ILE A 63 -8.22 20.21 2.03
C ILE A 63 -8.97 21.13 3.00
N ALA A 64 -9.66 20.56 3.98
CA ALA A 64 -10.41 21.32 4.98
C ALA A 64 -9.51 22.24 5.82
N ARG A 65 -8.33 21.74 6.25
CA ARG A 65 -7.35 22.56 6.99
C ARG A 65 -6.80 23.71 6.15
N ARG A 66 -6.47 23.44 4.88
CA ARG A 66 -6.04 24.49 3.93
C ARG A 66 -7.12 25.53 3.72
N ALA A 67 -8.37 25.14 3.54
CA ALA A 67 -9.50 26.07 3.46
C ALA A 67 -9.63 26.92 4.74
N GLY A 68 -9.44 26.31 5.92
CA GLY A 68 -9.42 27.00 7.21
C GLY A 68 -8.31 28.06 7.33
N ASN A 69 -7.12 27.81 6.78
CA ASN A 69 -6.00 28.76 6.80
C ASN A 69 -6.29 30.04 5.99
N HIS A 70 -7.23 29.97 5.04
CA HIS A 70 -7.63 31.13 4.24
C HIS A 70 -8.77 31.97 4.86
N VAL A 71 -9.33 31.51 6.00
CA VAL A 71 -10.33 32.28 6.74
C VAL A 71 -9.64 33.49 7.41
N GLY A 72 -10.24 34.68 7.26
CA GLY A 72 -9.72 35.93 7.84
C GLY A 72 -8.55 36.55 7.08
N LEU A 73 -8.27 36.13 5.85
CA LEU A 73 -7.33 36.80 4.94
C LEU A 73 -7.94 38.01 4.24
N THR A 74 -9.28 38.12 4.27
CA THR A 74 -10.04 39.28 3.78
C THR A 74 -10.57 40.09 4.97
N PRO A 75 -10.87 41.40 4.78
CA PRO A 75 -11.60 42.16 5.78
C PRO A 75 -12.90 41.48 6.17
N SER A 76 -13.34 41.68 7.41
CA SER A 76 -14.65 41.22 7.87
C SER A 76 -15.77 41.79 7.02
N ASP A 77 -16.88 41.06 6.92
CA ASP A 77 -18.04 41.56 6.17
C ASP A 77 -18.59 42.86 6.78
N PRO A 78 -19.12 43.78 5.95
CA PRO A 78 -19.76 44.99 6.46
C PRO A 78 -21.05 44.62 7.21
N GLU A 79 -21.19 45.16 8.40
CA GLU A 79 -22.37 45.01 9.24
C GLU A 79 -23.33 46.17 9.02
N VAL A 80 -24.58 45.89 8.67
CA VAL A 80 -25.64 46.87 8.49
C VAL A 80 -26.68 46.67 9.58
N GLU A 81 -26.84 47.66 10.43
CA GLU A 81 -27.80 47.61 11.51
C GLU A 81 -28.91 48.61 11.26
N PHE A 82 -30.15 48.19 11.42
CA PHE A 82 -31.36 49.00 11.35
C PHE A 82 -32.00 49.06 12.74
N GLY A 83 -31.93 50.21 13.37
CA GLY A 83 -32.62 50.51 14.63
C GLY A 83 -33.93 51.28 14.38
N TYR A 84 -35.01 50.83 14.97
CA TYR A 84 -36.28 51.57 15.01
C TYR A 84 -36.77 51.68 16.45
N LEU A 85 -36.73 52.92 16.98
CA LEU A 85 -37.19 53.23 18.34
C LEU A 85 -38.57 53.83 18.23
N TRP A 86 -39.55 53.19 18.84
CA TRP A 86 -40.89 53.67 19.01
C TRP A 86 -40.93 54.58 20.23
N SER A 87 -41.40 55.80 20.07
CA SER A 87 -41.55 56.76 21.18
C SER A 87 -42.95 57.35 21.12
N ARG A 88 -43.46 57.74 22.33
CA ARG A 88 -44.73 58.45 22.41
C ARG A 88 -44.58 59.85 21.81
N PRO A 89 -45.64 60.41 21.16
CA PRO A 89 -45.57 61.73 20.51
C PRO A 89 -45.07 62.86 21.38
N ALA A 90 -45.34 62.79 22.70
CA ALA A 90 -44.93 63.76 23.69
C ALA A 90 -43.40 63.70 24.02
N ALA A 91 -42.67 62.66 23.62
CA ALA A 91 -41.26 62.48 23.90
C ALA A 91 -40.34 62.59 22.68
N GLY A 92 -40.80 63.27 21.60
CA GLY A 92 -39.95 63.56 20.44
C GLY A 92 -40.20 62.68 19.18
N GLY A 93 -41.14 61.72 19.22
CA GLY A 93 -41.48 60.93 18.03
C GLY A 93 -40.59 59.68 17.79
N ASN A 94 -40.91 58.91 16.80
CA ASN A 94 -40.18 57.68 16.41
C ASN A 94 -38.82 58.03 15.80
N ARG A 95 -37.76 57.28 16.21
CA ARG A 95 -36.41 57.44 15.67
C ARG A 95 -36.04 56.24 14.81
N LYS A 96 -35.46 56.49 13.67
CA LYS A 96 -34.89 55.47 12.79
C LYS A 96 -33.38 55.68 12.73
N ASP A 97 -32.65 54.63 13.06
CA ASP A 97 -31.20 54.64 12.99
C ASP A 97 -30.76 53.60 11.95
N VAL A 98 -29.81 53.99 11.11
CA VAL A 98 -29.14 53.07 10.17
C VAL A 98 -27.67 53.24 10.39
N SER A 99 -27.00 52.19 10.76
CA SER A 99 -25.54 52.18 10.90
C SER A 99 -24.93 51.20 9.91
N LEU A 100 -23.79 51.56 9.33
CA LEU A 100 -22.95 50.71 8.51
C LEU A 100 -21.58 50.68 9.15
N THR A 101 -21.17 49.53 9.65
CA THR A 101 -19.88 49.35 10.31
C THR A 101 -19.01 48.41 9.47
N GLN A 102 -17.80 48.87 9.12
CA GLN A 102 -16.78 48.07 8.43
C GLN A 102 -15.48 48.14 9.22
N GLN A 103 -14.98 46.95 9.63
CA GLN A 103 -13.74 46.86 10.38
C GLN A 103 -12.59 46.46 9.44
N PHE A 104 -11.47 47.15 9.56
CA PHE A 104 -10.26 46.86 8.81
C PHE A 104 -9.09 46.68 9.78
N ASP A 105 -8.32 45.59 9.60
CA ASP A 105 -7.02 45.48 10.23
C ASP A 105 -5.98 46.26 9.44
N PHE A 106 -4.81 46.49 10.07
CA PHE A 106 -3.71 47.17 9.37
C PHE A 106 -3.25 46.31 8.16
N PRO A 107 -2.99 46.93 6.99
CA PRO A 107 -2.71 46.16 5.74
C PRO A 107 -1.60 45.13 5.85
N THR A 108 -0.55 45.37 6.65
CA THR A 108 0.53 44.43 6.87
C THR A 108 0.05 43.14 7.57
N ALA A 109 -0.99 43.20 8.41
CA ALA A 109 -1.55 42.04 9.09
C ALA A 109 -2.10 41.03 8.09
N TYR A 110 -2.77 41.48 7.03
CA TYR A 110 -3.27 40.59 5.96
C TYR A 110 -2.12 39.93 5.18
N VAL A 111 -1.04 40.66 4.90
CA VAL A 111 0.15 40.15 4.22
C VAL A 111 0.82 39.05 5.05
N GLU A 112 1.02 39.26 6.34
CA GLU A 112 1.69 38.29 7.20
C GLU A 112 0.79 37.08 7.47
N ARG A 113 -0.53 37.28 7.63
CA ARG A 113 -1.49 36.12 7.69
C ARG A 113 -1.46 35.30 6.41
N SER A 114 -1.40 35.92 5.24
CA SER A 114 -1.30 35.20 3.97
C SER A 114 -0.01 34.41 3.85
N ARG A 115 1.13 34.94 4.30
CA ARG A 115 2.41 34.22 4.36
C ARG A 115 2.34 33.03 5.31
N LEU A 116 1.77 33.23 6.51
CA LEU A 116 1.56 32.16 7.49
C LEU A 116 0.67 31.08 6.93
N ALA A 117 -0.46 31.41 6.30
CA ALA A 117 -1.35 30.46 5.66
C ALA A 117 -0.61 29.63 4.59
N GLY A 118 0.25 30.25 3.79
CA GLY A 118 1.07 29.53 2.80
C GLY A 118 2.03 28.51 3.40
N VAL A 119 2.67 28.85 4.54
CA VAL A 119 3.55 27.90 5.26
C VAL A 119 2.73 26.77 5.90
N GLN A 120 1.59 27.09 6.51
CA GLN A 120 0.69 26.09 7.09
C GLN A 120 0.12 25.14 6.04
N ASP A 121 -0.20 25.64 4.84
CA ASP A 121 -0.65 24.80 3.72
C ASP A 121 0.41 23.80 3.29
N GLN A 122 1.68 24.22 3.25
CA GLN A 122 2.80 23.31 2.97
C GLN A 122 2.96 22.28 4.08
N THR A 123 2.86 22.66 5.34
CA THR A 123 2.91 21.76 6.48
C THR A 123 1.81 20.70 6.40
N HIS A 124 0.55 21.10 6.15
CA HIS A 124 -0.56 20.14 6.01
C HIS A 124 -0.40 19.19 4.82
N HIS A 125 0.23 19.65 3.73
CA HIS A 125 0.55 18.80 2.60
C HIS A 125 1.62 17.75 2.96
N LEU A 126 2.69 18.16 3.65
CA LEU A 126 3.74 17.24 4.11
C LEU A 126 3.22 16.23 5.13
N ASP A 127 2.38 16.67 6.08
CA ASP A 127 1.70 15.80 7.03
C ASP A 127 0.88 14.70 6.32
N TYR A 128 0.13 15.09 5.27
CA TYR A 128 -0.60 14.13 4.45
C TYR A 128 0.31 13.12 3.77
N LEU A 129 1.40 13.58 3.14
CA LEU A 129 2.36 12.70 2.48
C LEU A 129 3.01 11.72 3.45
N GLN A 130 3.39 12.18 4.64
CA GLN A 130 3.96 11.34 5.70
C GLN A 130 2.97 10.24 6.13
N GLN A 131 1.73 10.62 6.42
CA GLN A 131 0.70 9.65 6.84
C GLN A 131 0.37 8.66 5.71
N ARG A 132 0.31 9.12 4.46
CA ARG A 132 0.16 8.26 3.29
C ARG A 132 1.28 7.22 3.20
N GLN A 133 2.54 7.65 3.36
CA GLN A 133 3.68 6.74 3.35
C GLN A 133 3.61 5.71 4.48
N GLN A 134 3.18 6.10 5.69
CA GLN A 134 3.01 5.18 6.81
C GLN A 134 1.96 4.10 6.52
N ILE A 135 0.81 4.47 5.95
CA ILE A 135 -0.25 3.51 5.57
C ILE A 135 0.26 2.54 4.50
N LEU A 136 0.94 3.04 3.47
CA LEU A 136 1.52 2.20 2.42
C LEU A 136 2.64 1.30 2.95
N LEU A 137 3.46 1.76 3.90
CA LEU A 137 4.46 0.95 4.57
C LEU A 137 3.81 -0.18 5.38
N GLN A 138 2.76 0.12 6.13
CA GLN A 138 2.01 -0.88 6.88
C GLN A 138 1.39 -1.92 5.92
N ALA A 139 0.83 -1.50 4.79
CA ALA A 139 0.31 -2.43 3.78
C ALA A 139 1.43 -3.33 3.22
N LYS A 140 2.60 -2.77 2.92
CA LYS A 140 3.78 -3.53 2.48
C LYS A 140 4.21 -4.58 3.50
N GLN A 141 4.31 -4.21 4.76
CA GLN A 141 4.67 -5.12 5.84
C GLN A 141 3.65 -6.25 5.98
N THR A 142 2.36 -5.92 5.95
CA THR A 142 1.28 -6.92 6.02
C THR A 142 1.31 -7.88 4.82
N CYS A 143 1.59 -7.38 3.60
CA CYS A 143 1.74 -8.23 2.42
C CYS A 143 2.92 -9.21 2.56
N VAL A 144 4.08 -8.73 2.98
CA VAL A 144 5.28 -9.57 3.14
C VAL A 144 5.05 -10.64 4.21
N GLU A 145 4.43 -10.26 5.33
CA GLU A 145 4.09 -11.19 6.40
C GLU A 145 3.07 -12.24 5.92
N LEU A 146 2.07 -11.84 5.13
CA LEU A 146 1.08 -12.77 4.58
C LEU A 146 1.74 -13.77 3.61
N ILE A 147 2.67 -13.33 2.77
CA ILE A 147 3.46 -14.22 1.89
C ILE A 147 4.26 -15.23 2.72
N TYR A 148 4.90 -14.78 3.81
CA TYR A 148 5.62 -15.64 4.73
C TYR A 148 4.71 -16.70 5.36
N GLN A 149 3.56 -16.27 5.87
CA GLN A 149 2.59 -17.18 6.48
C GLN A 149 1.97 -18.16 5.47
N ASN A 150 1.81 -17.77 4.20
CA ASN A 150 1.40 -18.67 3.12
C ASN A 150 2.45 -19.77 2.90
N ALA A 151 3.74 -19.41 2.88
CA ALA A 151 4.83 -20.37 2.72
C ALA A 151 4.91 -21.32 3.92
N LEU A 152 4.80 -20.82 5.15
CA LEU A 152 4.76 -21.62 6.37
C LEU A 152 3.57 -22.58 6.39
N HIS A 153 2.38 -22.10 6.05
CA HIS A 153 1.18 -22.94 6.00
C HIS A 153 1.33 -24.08 5.00
N ARG A 154 1.91 -23.82 3.83
CA ARG A 154 2.23 -24.86 2.85
C ARG A 154 3.20 -25.89 3.42
N LEU A 155 4.26 -25.45 4.08
CA LEU A 155 5.25 -26.31 4.71
C LEU A 155 4.62 -27.20 5.79
N TYR A 156 3.90 -26.61 6.75
CA TYR A 156 3.27 -27.37 7.83
C TYR A 156 2.17 -28.29 7.32
N SER A 157 1.42 -27.92 6.28
CA SER A 157 0.46 -28.82 5.65
C SER A 157 1.12 -30.06 5.08
N GLN A 158 2.27 -29.92 4.42
CA GLN A 158 3.05 -31.06 3.92
C GLN A 158 3.60 -31.93 5.07
N GLN A 159 4.13 -31.30 6.13
CA GLN A 159 4.63 -32.01 7.31
C GLN A 159 3.51 -32.76 8.04
N THR A 160 2.33 -32.17 8.15
CA THR A 160 1.14 -32.81 8.73
C THR A 160 0.75 -34.04 7.94
N GLU A 161 0.79 -34.00 6.63
CA GLU A 161 0.49 -35.17 5.78
C GLU A 161 1.51 -36.28 5.99
N TRP A 162 2.81 -35.96 6.04
CA TRP A 162 3.85 -36.95 6.34
C TRP A 162 3.73 -37.53 7.76
N ALA A 163 3.43 -36.68 8.76
CA ALA A 163 3.20 -37.12 10.13
C ALA A 163 2.00 -38.06 10.23
N ARG A 164 0.94 -37.80 9.45
CA ARG A 164 -0.25 -38.66 9.37
C ARG A 164 0.10 -40.02 8.80
N GLN A 165 0.80 -40.08 7.66
CA GLN A 165 1.25 -41.31 7.04
C GLN A 165 2.15 -42.11 7.99
N THR A 166 3.03 -41.45 8.74
CA THR A 166 3.88 -42.09 9.75
C THR A 166 3.06 -42.67 10.90
N ALA A 167 2.07 -41.92 11.41
CA ALA A 167 1.20 -42.38 12.50
C ALA A 167 0.37 -43.62 12.06
N ASP A 168 -0.16 -43.61 10.82
CA ASP A 168 -0.92 -44.71 10.26
C ASP A 168 -0.04 -45.96 10.06
N ALA A 169 1.20 -45.77 9.58
CA ALA A 169 2.18 -46.87 9.47
C ALA A 169 2.53 -47.46 10.85
N CYS A 170 2.84 -46.62 11.85
CA CYS A 170 3.11 -47.08 13.22
C CYS A 170 1.92 -47.80 13.84
N ARG A 171 0.70 -47.38 13.54
CA ARG A 171 -0.52 -48.06 13.98
C ARG A 171 -0.59 -49.48 13.38
N SER A 172 -0.38 -49.60 12.08
CA SER A 172 -0.37 -50.92 11.39
C SER A 172 0.70 -51.84 11.97
N MET A 173 1.92 -51.32 12.21
CA MET A 173 3.01 -52.09 12.83
C MET A 173 2.68 -52.51 14.27
N LEU A 174 1.99 -51.66 15.04
CA LEU A 174 1.55 -51.98 16.40
C LEU A 174 0.50 -53.10 16.39
N ASP A 175 -0.45 -53.05 15.45
CA ASP A 175 -1.49 -54.08 15.30
C ASP A 175 -0.90 -55.44 14.87
N GLN A 176 0.26 -55.42 14.17
CA GLN A 176 1.03 -56.61 13.78
C GLN A 176 2.00 -57.08 14.86
N GLY A 177 2.17 -56.31 15.95
CA GLY A 177 3.11 -56.62 17.02
C GLY A 177 4.59 -56.33 16.68
N GLU A 178 4.85 -55.60 15.60
CA GLU A 178 6.20 -55.23 15.12
C GLU A 178 6.78 -53.99 15.82
N THR A 179 5.93 -53.20 16.50
CA THR A 179 6.35 -52.01 17.27
C THR A 179 5.64 -51.96 18.63
N ASN A 180 6.03 -51.01 19.46
CA ASN A 180 5.48 -50.81 20.79
C ASN A 180 4.55 -49.59 20.86
N ARG A 181 3.75 -49.55 21.93
CA ARG A 181 2.83 -48.40 22.19
C ARG A 181 3.54 -47.08 22.35
N LEU A 182 4.78 -47.05 22.84
CA LEU A 182 5.53 -45.83 23.04
C LEU A 182 5.85 -45.13 21.70
N ASP A 183 6.26 -45.92 20.71
CA ASP A 183 6.61 -45.38 19.38
C ASP A 183 5.36 -44.92 18.62
N TYR A 184 4.25 -45.66 18.73
CA TYR A 184 2.96 -45.18 18.22
C TYR A 184 2.52 -43.86 18.87
N ASN A 185 2.62 -43.74 20.22
CA ASN A 185 2.24 -42.52 20.91
C ASN A 185 3.12 -41.33 20.52
N LYS A 186 4.41 -41.55 20.27
CA LYS A 186 5.31 -40.50 19.73
C LYS A 186 4.87 -40.01 18.34
N ALA A 187 4.47 -40.95 17.47
CA ALA A 187 3.99 -40.63 16.13
C ALA A 187 2.68 -39.79 16.18
N ILE A 188 1.74 -40.18 17.06
CA ILE A 188 0.50 -39.43 17.31
C ILE A 188 0.79 -38.05 17.88
N LEU A 189 1.70 -37.90 18.84
CA LEU A 189 2.09 -36.62 19.41
C LEU A 189 2.65 -35.70 18.32
N ASN A 190 3.56 -36.20 17.49
CA ASN A 190 4.11 -35.44 16.38
C ASN A 190 3.03 -35.01 15.38
N LEU A 191 2.07 -35.86 15.03
CA LEU A 191 0.94 -35.51 14.18
C LEU A 191 0.11 -34.38 14.81
N THR A 192 -0.22 -34.50 16.09
CA THR A 192 -1.01 -33.50 16.80
C THR A 192 -0.30 -32.14 16.83
N GLU A 193 1.02 -32.15 17.00
CA GLU A 193 1.84 -30.94 16.97
C GLU A 193 1.81 -30.28 15.58
N MET A 194 2.03 -31.04 14.51
CA MET A 194 1.99 -30.53 13.14
C MET A 194 0.60 -30.00 12.77
N GLU A 195 -0.47 -30.68 13.18
CA GLU A 195 -1.84 -30.18 13.00
C GLU A 195 -2.09 -28.88 13.77
N SER A 196 -1.51 -28.70 14.95
CA SER A 196 -1.60 -27.47 15.72
C SER A 196 -0.91 -26.32 15.03
N GLN A 197 0.31 -26.54 14.52
CA GLN A 197 1.09 -25.53 13.77
C GLN A 197 0.37 -25.13 12.47
N THR A 198 -0.23 -26.10 11.77
CA THR A 198 -1.02 -25.82 10.55
C THR A 198 -2.23 -24.94 10.85
N ARG A 199 -2.96 -25.22 11.95
CA ARG A 199 -4.11 -24.40 12.37
C ARG A 199 -3.68 -22.98 12.79
N GLU A 200 -2.60 -22.84 13.53
CA GLU A 200 -2.07 -21.56 13.96
C GLU A 200 -1.70 -20.66 12.78
N THR A 201 -0.95 -21.20 11.81
CA THR A 201 -0.60 -20.49 10.60
C THR A 201 -1.84 -20.09 9.77
N ASP A 202 -2.86 -20.95 9.69
CA ASP A 202 -4.10 -20.64 8.97
C ASP A 202 -4.87 -19.49 9.64
N VAL A 203 -4.94 -19.46 10.98
CA VAL A 203 -5.57 -18.35 11.72
C VAL A 203 -4.81 -17.05 11.47
N THR A 204 -3.48 -17.07 11.56
CA THR A 204 -2.63 -15.89 11.32
C THR A 204 -2.79 -15.36 9.90
N ARG A 205 -2.81 -16.24 8.88
CA ARG A 205 -3.08 -15.87 7.49
C ARG A 205 -4.40 -15.12 7.33
N ARG A 206 -5.47 -15.66 7.93
CA ARG A 206 -6.79 -15.03 7.87
C ARG A 206 -6.80 -13.66 8.55
N GLN A 207 -6.14 -13.52 9.68
CA GLN A 207 -6.01 -12.23 10.38
C GLN A 207 -5.28 -11.19 9.54
N LEU A 208 -4.17 -11.58 8.90
CA LEU A 208 -3.42 -10.70 8.01
C LEU A 208 -4.22 -10.31 6.76
N ALA A 209 -4.96 -11.25 6.17
CA ALA A 209 -5.83 -10.97 5.03
C ALA A 209 -6.96 -9.99 5.40
N VAL A 210 -7.55 -10.12 6.58
CA VAL A 210 -8.55 -9.17 7.11
C VAL A 210 -7.92 -7.79 7.34
N SER A 211 -6.71 -7.74 7.92
CA SER A 211 -5.99 -6.49 8.14
C SER A 211 -5.67 -5.78 6.82
N LEU A 212 -5.22 -6.53 5.81
CA LEU A 212 -4.96 -5.99 4.48
C LEU A 212 -6.23 -5.46 3.82
N SER A 213 -7.33 -6.21 3.93
CA SER A 213 -8.65 -5.78 3.43
C SER A 213 -9.15 -4.51 4.13
N ALA A 214 -8.91 -4.37 5.44
CA ALA A 214 -9.26 -3.15 6.19
C ALA A 214 -8.47 -1.93 5.68
N LEU A 215 -7.16 -2.08 5.39
CA LEU A 215 -6.35 -1.03 4.80
C LEU A 215 -6.84 -0.62 3.39
N ALA A 216 -7.40 -1.56 2.64
CA ALA A 216 -8.00 -1.33 1.32
C ALA A 216 -9.46 -0.84 1.36
N GLY A 217 -9.93 -0.40 2.54
CA GLY A 217 -11.30 0.10 2.70
C GLY A 217 -12.38 -0.96 2.67
N GLY A 218 -12.07 -2.19 3.09
CA GLY A 218 -13.00 -3.33 3.19
C GLY A 218 -13.07 -4.17 1.92
N ARG A 219 -12.28 -3.89 0.90
CA ARG A 219 -12.18 -4.74 -0.31
C ARG A 219 -11.43 -6.03 0.04
N GLN A 220 -11.95 -7.16 -0.41
CA GLN A 220 -11.25 -8.43 -0.25
C GLN A 220 -10.07 -8.48 -1.23
N ILE A 221 -8.88 -8.60 -0.67
CA ILE A 221 -7.64 -8.76 -1.44
C ILE A 221 -7.20 -10.21 -1.30
N ALA A 222 -7.06 -10.91 -2.42
CA ALA A 222 -6.53 -12.26 -2.47
C ALA A 222 -5.02 -12.20 -2.74
N LEU A 223 -4.22 -12.60 -1.75
CA LEU A 223 -2.77 -12.70 -1.87
C LEU A 223 -2.32 -14.10 -1.41
N ASP A 224 -2.45 -15.08 -2.31
CA ASP A 224 -2.13 -16.49 -2.02
C ASP A 224 -0.72 -16.90 -2.48
N THR A 225 0.09 -15.96 -2.95
CA THR A 225 1.46 -16.26 -3.39
C THR A 225 2.36 -16.61 -2.21
N CYS A 226 3.35 -17.47 -2.47
CA CYS A 226 4.45 -17.77 -1.56
C CYS A 226 5.77 -17.14 -2.04
N ASP A 227 5.75 -16.45 -3.17
CA ASP A 227 6.93 -15.85 -3.78
C ASP A 227 7.10 -14.42 -3.31
N TYR A 228 8.27 -14.10 -2.76
CA TYR A 228 8.59 -12.75 -2.33
C TYR A 228 8.80 -11.82 -3.52
N PRO A 229 8.41 -10.54 -3.40
CA PRO A 229 8.75 -9.55 -4.41
C PRO A 229 10.28 -9.40 -4.52
N ALA A 230 10.76 -9.10 -5.72
CA ALA A 230 12.18 -8.86 -5.93
C ALA A 230 12.64 -7.67 -5.09
N LEU A 231 13.76 -7.85 -4.38
CA LEU A 231 14.35 -6.74 -3.63
C LEU A 231 14.85 -5.68 -4.62
N PRO A 232 14.58 -4.38 -4.35
CA PRO A 232 15.15 -3.32 -5.15
C PRO A 232 16.67 -3.38 -5.06
N ALA A 233 17.35 -3.05 -6.17
CA ALA A 233 18.80 -2.95 -6.17
C ALA A 233 19.24 -1.91 -5.13
N LEU A 234 20.15 -2.30 -4.24
CA LEU A 234 20.73 -1.36 -3.30
C LEU A 234 21.57 -0.33 -4.07
N PRO A 235 21.52 0.95 -3.70
CA PRO A 235 22.35 1.95 -4.32
C PRO A 235 23.83 1.61 -4.06
N GLU A 236 24.67 1.71 -5.09
CA GLU A 236 26.12 1.45 -5.00
C GLU A 236 26.80 2.45 -4.07
N ASP A 237 26.30 3.68 -4.03
CA ASP A 237 26.79 4.78 -3.18
C ASP A 237 25.60 5.32 -2.35
N PHE A 238 25.60 4.98 -1.06
CA PHE A 238 24.55 5.40 -0.13
C PHE A 238 24.54 6.91 0.08
N ASP A 239 25.69 7.56 0.19
CA ASP A 239 25.77 9.00 0.47
C ASP A 239 25.22 9.81 -0.70
N ARG A 240 25.53 9.39 -1.92
CA ARG A 240 25.00 10.01 -3.12
C ARG A 240 23.48 9.81 -3.22
N TRP A 241 23.01 8.60 -2.99
CA TRP A 241 21.57 8.28 -2.98
C TRP A 241 20.85 9.09 -1.91
N TYR A 242 21.41 9.14 -0.68
CA TYR A 242 20.83 9.90 0.42
C TYR A 242 20.73 11.38 0.09
N THR A 243 21.80 11.99 -0.41
CA THR A 243 21.82 13.42 -0.78
C THR A 243 20.79 13.75 -1.86
N GLN A 244 20.56 12.84 -2.82
CA GLN A 244 19.58 13.04 -3.88
C GLN A 244 18.13 12.89 -3.38
N ASN A 245 17.88 12.02 -2.41
CA ASN A 245 16.53 11.68 -1.97
C ASN A 245 16.13 12.38 -0.66
N ALA A 246 17.07 12.89 0.14
CA ALA A 246 16.79 13.55 1.40
C ALA A 246 15.87 14.77 1.24
N ALA A 247 16.06 15.56 0.17
CA ALA A 247 15.23 16.72 -0.10
C ALA A 247 13.77 16.39 -0.49
N SER A 248 13.52 15.18 -0.95
CA SER A 248 12.18 14.70 -1.35
C SER A 248 11.47 13.91 -0.24
N ASN A 249 12.17 13.65 0.87
CA ASN A 249 11.57 12.95 2.01
C ASN A 249 10.71 13.95 2.82
N PRO A 250 9.42 13.68 3.05
CA PRO A 250 8.55 14.56 3.84
C PRO A 250 8.78 14.51 5.36
N VAL A 251 9.71 13.66 5.83
CA VAL A 251 10.04 13.46 7.26
C VAL A 251 11.32 14.22 7.62
#